data_a70efa082a6f2930e4d83f2372f7bfa8
#
_entry.id   a70efa082a6f2930e4d83f2372f7bfa8
#
_cell.length_a   1.000
_cell.length_b   1.000
_cell.length_c   1.000
_cell.angle_alpha   90.00
_cell.angle_beta   90.00
_cell.angle_gamma   90.00
#
_symmetry.space_group_name_H-M   'P 1'
#
loop_
_entity.id
_entity.type
_entity.pdbx_description
1 polymer ?
#
loop_
_entity_poly.entity_id
_entity_poly.type
_entity_poly.pdbx_seq_one_letter_code
_entity_poly.pdbx_strand_id
1 'polypeptide(L)'
;MKTRIREIAALLIIDRLRRGVGLESEPPTLHMCFTGNPGAGKTTVAMRMGEILYRLGYVRKGHLVSVTRDDLVGQYVGHTAPKTTEVLKRAMGGVLFIDEAYHIYRVDNERDYGQEAVEMLLQVMENQRQDLVVIMAGYKKEMDRFFSDVPGLSSRIAHHIDFPDYSIGELVQIATMMVERQRYRFGADAGKAFENYLAMRMTQPRFANGRSVRNALDRVRMRQAIRLYEAAGRGRRLTKKDLVTLEAEDILKSRVFDGGAYGSSSTAPTSAK
;
A
#
# COMPACT_ATOMS: atom_id res chain seq x y z
N MET A 1 11.34 -8.72 4.08
CA MET A 1 10.62 -8.55 2.82
C MET A 1 11.42 -9.00 1.58
N LYS A 2 12.48 -8.30 1.16
CA LYS A 2 13.23 -8.59 -0.11
C LYS A 2 13.68 -10.05 -0.26
N THR A 3 14.21 -10.66 0.81
CA THR A 3 14.63 -12.06 0.82
C THR A 3 13.47 -12.99 0.52
N ARG A 4 12.32 -12.81 1.17
CA ARG A 4 11.15 -13.66 0.97
C ARG A 4 10.60 -13.60 -0.46
N ILE A 5 10.59 -12.42 -1.06
CA ILE A 5 10.18 -12.24 -2.47
C ILE A 5 11.15 -12.96 -3.41
N ARG A 6 12.47 -12.92 -3.13
CA ARG A 6 13.48 -13.66 -3.91
C ARG A 6 13.30 -15.17 -3.80
N GLU A 7 13.02 -15.68 -2.61
CA GLU A 7 12.75 -17.11 -2.38
C GLU A 7 11.54 -17.57 -3.19
N ILE A 8 10.44 -16.81 -3.16
CA ILE A 8 9.24 -17.11 -3.95
C ILE A 8 9.57 -17.07 -5.45
N ALA A 9 10.27 -16.03 -5.92
CA ALA A 9 10.64 -15.93 -7.33
C ALA A 9 11.55 -17.09 -7.76
N ALA A 10 12.52 -17.50 -6.93
CA ALA A 10 13.39 -18.63 -7.21
C ALA A 10 12.61 -19.94 -7.31
N LEU A 11 11.68 -20.19 -6.35
CA LEU A 11 10.78 -21.35 -6.39
C LEU A 11 10.01 -21.41 -7.72
N LEU A 12 9.41 -20.28 -8.14
CA LEU A 12 8.61 -20.20 -9.36
C LEU A 12 9.43 -20.41 -10.62
N ILE A 13 10.66 -19.87 -10.67
CA ILE A 13 11.57 -20.05 -11.80
C ILE A 13 11.96 -21.54 -11.93
N ILE A 14 12.34 -22.17 -10.83
CA ILE A 14 12.73 -23.59 -10.83
C ILE A 14 11.56 -24.49 -11.20
N ASP A 15 10.37 -24.23 -10.65
CA ASP A 15 9.15 -24.97 -11.00
C ASP A 15 8.84 -24.86 -12.50
N ARG A 16 8.94 -23.65 -13.08
CA ARG A 16 8.78 -23.46 -14.52
C ARG A 16 9.81 -24.23 -15.35
N LEU A 17 11.08 -24.25 -14.93
CA LEU A 17 12.12 -25.01 -15.61
C LEU A 17 11.85 -26.51 -15.53
N ARG A 18 11.40 -27.04 -14.38
CA ARG A 18 11.00 -28.44 -14.22
C ARG A 18 9.88 -28.84 -15.17
N ARG A 19 8.83 -28.01 -15.27
CA ARG A 19 7.73 -28.24 -16.24
C ARG A 19 8.21 -28.20 -17.69
N GLY A 20 9.18 -27.32 -18.01
CA GLY A 20 9.78 -27.25 -19.35
C GLY A 20 10.56 -28.48 -19.78
N VAL A 21 11.01 -29.32 -18.86
CA VAL A 21 11.69 -30.62 -19.14
C VAL A 21 10.78 -31.83 -18.87
N GLY A 22 9.45 -31.60 -18.80
CA GLY A 22 8.47 -32.67 -18.65
C GLY A 22 8.35 -33.27 -17.23
N LEU A 23 8.93 -32.61 -16.24
CA LEU A 23 8.74 -33.01 -14.83
C LEU A 23 7.46 -32.35 -14.31
N GLU A 24 6.42 -33.15 -14.13
CA GLU A 24 5.19 -32.69 -13.51
C GLU A 24 5.45 -32.25 -12.07
N SER A 25 4.91 -31.09 -11.70
CA SER A 25 4.88 -30.60 -10.32
C SER A 25 3.54 -29.97 -10.04
N GLU A 26 3.01 -30.18 -8.86
CA GLU A 26 1.84 -29.43 -8.44
C GLU A 26 2.18 -27.94 -8.37
N PRO A 27 1.30 -27.05 -8.90
CA PRO A 27 1.50 -25.62 -8.81
C PRO A 27 1.58 -25.19 -7.35
N PRO A 28 2.58 -24.39 -6.95
CA PRO A 28 2.68 -23.92 -5.57
C PRO A 28 1.49 -23.04 -5.21
N THR A 29 1.06 -23.09 -3.96
CA THR A 29 0.09 -22.14 -3.42
C THR A 29 0.70 -20.76 -3.35
N LEU A 30 0.09 -19.79 -4.05
CA LEU A 30 0.63 -18.43 -4.22
C LEU A 30 -0.14 -17.36 -3.47
N HIS A 31 -1.11 -17.76 -2.65
CA HIS A 31 -1.81 -16.79 -1.80
C HIS A 31 -0.88 -16.26 -0.72
N MET A 32 -0.98 -14.95 -0.45
CA MET A 32 -0.03 -14.23 0.40
C MET A 32 -0.74 -13.37 1.43
N CYS A 33 -0.08 -13.18 2.57
CA CYS A 33 -0.43 -12.17 3.57
C CYS A 33 0.69 -11.13 3.65
N PHE A 34 0.32 -9.85 3.49
CA PHE A 34 1.23 -8.70 3.60
C PHE A 34 0.91 -7.93 4.87
N THR A 35 1.84 -7.96 5.84
CA THR A 35 1.66 -7.26 7.12
C THR A 35 2.59 -6.05 7.22
N GLY A 36 2.14 -4.99 7.85
CA GLY A 36 2.95 -3.78 8.09
C GLY A 36 2.14 -2.50 8.13
N ASN A 37 2.82 -1.42 8.51
CA ASN A 37 2.23 -0.10 8.70
C ASN A 37 1.76 0.54 7.38
N PRO A 38 0.89 1.58 7.44
CA PRO A 38 0.45 2.30 6.26
C PRO A 38 1.62 2.92 5.50
N GLY A 39 1.54 2.90 4.17
CA GLY A 39 2.59 3.47 3.33
C GLY A 39 3.89 2.68 3.25
N ALA A 40 3.99 1.48 3.85
CA ALA A 40 5.15 0.59 3.76
C ALA A 40 5.29 -0.11 2.38
N GLY A 41 4.43 0.18 1.41
CA GLY A 41 4.57 -0.28 0.03
C GLY A 41 3.82 -1.57 -0.30
N LYS A 42 2.95 -2.10 0.56
CA LYS A 42 2.21 -3.35 0.35
C LYS A 42 1.53 -3.43 -1.03
N THR A 43 0.70 -2.45 -1.36
CA THR A 43 -0.02 -2.41 -2.66
C THR A 43 0.94 -2.30 -3.86
N THR A 44 2.03 -1.53 -3.72
CA THR A 44 3.04 -1.39 -4.78
C THR A 44 3.73 -2.72 -5.07
N VAL A 45 4.08 -3.47 -4.02
CA VAL A 45 4.69 -4.80 -4.15
C VAL A 45 3.69 -5.81 -4.70
N ALA A 46 2.42 -5.74 -4.29
CA ALA A 46 1.36 -6.60 -4.83
C ALA A 46 1.19 -6.41 -6.36
N MET A 47 1.22 -5.17 -6.85
CA MET A 47 1.20 -4.90 -8.31
C MET A 47 2.41 -5.51 -9.02
N ARG A 48 3.61 -5.35 -8.46
CA ARG A 48 4.82 -5.95 -9.04
C ARG A 48 4.81 -7.46 -8.99
N MET A 49 4.24 -8.03 -7.92
CA MET A 49 4.06 -9.48 -7.83
C MET A 49 3.13 -9.99 -8.92
N GLY A 50 2.02 -9.31 -9.20
CA GLY A 50 1.13 -9.65 -10.31
C GLY A 50 1.84 -9.66 -11.66
N GLU A 51 2.69 -8.65 -11.93
CA GLU A 51 3.51 -8.60 -13.15
C GLU A 51 4.51 -9.79 -13.24
N ILE A 52 5.17 -10.13 -12.13
CA ILE A 52 6.10 -11.27 -12.06
C ILE A 52 5.37 -12.58 -12.31
N LEU A 53 4.25 -12.80 -11.63
CA LEU A 53 3.43 -14.01 -11.77
C LEU A 53 2.93 -14.20 -13.21
N TYR A 54 2.50 -13.11 -13.85
CA TYR A 54 2.11 -13.12 -15.25
C TYR A 54 3.27 -13.50 -16.19
N ARG A 55 4.43 -12.85 -16.03
CA ARG A 55 5.63 -13.15 -16.85
C ARG A 55 6.13 -14.57 -16.67
N LEU A 56 5.92 -15.17 -15.50
CA LEU A 56 6.28 -16.56 -15.20
C LEU A 56 5.18 -17.56 -15.61
N GLY A 57 4.01 -17.07 -16.05
CA GLY A 57 2.89 -17.92 -16.52
C GLY A 57 2.06 -18.54 -15.41
N TYR A 58 2.06 -17.98 -14.20
CA TYR A 58 1.25 -18.43 -13.06
C TYR A 58 -0.13 -17.77 -12.99
N VAL A 59 -0.31 -16.64 -13.65
CA VAL A 59 -1.61 -15.98 -13.87
C VAL A 59 -1.74 -15.55 -15.32
N ARG A 60 -2.95 -15.53 -15.86
CA ARG A 60 -3.18 -15.29 -17.29
C ARG A 60 -3.10 -13.83 -17.70
N LYS A 61 -3.42 -12.87 -16.80
CA LYS A 61 -3.57 -11.45 -17.14
C LYS A 61 -2.62 -10.53 -16.36
N GLY A 62 -2.14 -10.91 -15.19
CA GLY A 62 -1.21 -10.11 -14.37
C GLY A 62 -1.78 -8.79 -13.84
N HIS A 63 -3.07 -8.52 -14.00
CA HIS A 63 -3.72 -7.34 -13.45
C HIS A 63 -3.97 -7.50 -11.94
N LEU A 64 -4.11 -6.38 -11.26
CA LEU A 64 -4.43 -6.35 -9.84
C LEU A 64 -5.80 -5.70 -9.65
N VAL A 65 -6.69 -6.39 -8.96
CA VAL A 65 -7.95 -5.83 -8.46
C VAL A 65 -7.77 -5.54 -6.98
N SER A 66 -7.74 -4.26 -6.62
CA SER A 66 -7.60 -3.81 -5.24
C SER A 66 -8.96 -3.49 -4.66
N VAL A 67 -9.27 -4.09 -3.52
CA VAL A 67 -10.58 -3.98 -2.85
C VAL A 67 -10.42 -3.83 -1.34
N THR A 68 -11.48 -3.34 -0.72
CA THR A 68 -11.67 -3.27 0.73
C THR A 68 -12.92 -4.06 1.12
N ARG A 69 -13.24 -4.09 2.43
CA ARG A 69 -14.50 -4.69 2.90
C ARG A 69 -15.72 -4.19 2.12
N ASP A 70 -15.80 -2.88 1.89
CA ASP A 70 -16.97 -2.26 1.27
C ASP A 70 -17.22 -2.72 -0.17
N ASP A 71 -16.19 -3.24 -0.84
CA ASP A 71 -16.31 -3.83 -2.18
C ASP A 71 -16.81 -5.27 -2.16
N LEU A 72 -16.65 -5.99 -1.05
CA LEU A 72 -16.97 -7.41 -0.90
C LEU A 72 -18.29 -7.63 -0.16
N VAL A 73 -18.52 -6.90 0.92
CA VAL A 73 -19.62 -7.14 1.86
C VAL A 73 -20.81 -6.24 1.53
N GLY A 74 -21.99 -6.82 1.47
CA GLY A 74 -23.24 -6.11 1.26
C GLY A 74 -23.74 -5.38 2.52
N GLN A 75 -24.60 -4.39 2.33
CA GLN A 75 -25.25 -3.67 3.44
C GLN A 75 -26.52 -4.36 3.94
N TYR A 76 -27.10 -5.25 3.12
CA TYR A 76 -28.33 -5.94 3.42
C TYR A 76 -28.18 -7.44 3.20
N VAL A 77 -29.10 -8.23 3.79
CA VAL A 77 -29.16 -9.70 3.59
C VAL A 77 -29.23 -10.02 2.09
N GLY A 78 -28.44 -11.00 1.65
CA GLY A 78 -28.40 -11.45 0.25
C GLY A 78 -27.60 -10.56 -0.71
N HIS A 79 -27.01 -9.47 -0.25
CA HIS A 79 -26.21 -8.58 -1.12
C HIS A 79 -24.71 -8.94 -1.16
N THR A 80 -24.22 -9.70 -0.18
CA THR A 80 -22.79 -10.05 -0.08
C THR A 80 -22.36 -11.01 -1.18
N ALA A 81 -23.08 -12.11 -1.40
CA ALA A 81 -22.67 -13.10 -2.39
C ALA A 81 -22.60 -12.54 -3.84
N PRO A 82 -23.61 -11.79 -4.35
CA PRO A 82 -23.50 -11.17 -5.68
C PRO A 82 -22.31 -10.23 -5.79
N LYS A 83 -22.07 -9.40 -4.76
CA LYS A 83 -21.00 -8.40 -4.72
C LYS A 83 -19.61 -9.06 -4.71
N THR A 84 -19.41 -10.04 -3.82
CA THR A 84 -18.19 -10.82 -3.77
C THR A 84 -17.95 -11.57 -5.08
N THR A 85 -19.00 -12.17 -5.68
CA THR A 85 -18.90 -12.87 -6.96
C THR A 85 -18.43 -11.94 -8.08
N GLU A 86 -18.94 -10.72 -8.14
CA GLU A 86 -18.52 -9.72 -9.14
C GLU A 86 -17.04 -9.37 -9.00
N VAL A 87 -16.58 -9.12 -7.78
CA VAL A 87 -15.16 -8.84 -7.49
C VAL A 87 -14.29 -10.03 -7.90
N LEU A 88 -14.67 -11.25 -7.52
CA LEU A 88 -13.93 -12.46 -7.88
C LEU A 88 -13.85 -12.64 -9.40
N LYS A 89 -14.95 -12.46 -10.14
CA LYS A 89 -14.96 -12.51 -11.61
C LYS A 89 -13.99 -11.50 -12.23
N ARG A 90 -13.94 -10.27 -11.70
CA ARG A 90 -13.01 -9.24 -12.18
C ARG A 90 -11.56 -9.60 -11.90
N ALA A 91 -11.27 -10.28 -10.79
CA ALA A 91 -9.92 -10.64 -10.37
C ALA A 91 -9.38 -11.92 -11.06
N MET A 92 -10.26 -12.75 -11.63
CA MET A 92 -9.86 -14.01 -12.30
C MET A 92 -8.83 -13.78 -13.41
N GLY A 93 -7.83 -14.62 -13.39
CA GLY A 93 -6.65 -14.52 -14.26
C GLY A 93 -5.57 -13.58 -13.75
N GLY A 94 -5.75 -12.99 -12.57
CA GLY A 94 -4.83 -12.00 -12.01
C GLY A 94 -4.64 -12.11 -10.51
N VAL A 95 -4.52 -10.95 -9.85
CA VAL A 95 -4.31 -10.83 -8.41
C VAL A 95 -5.45 -10.06 -7.76
N LEU A 96 -6.07 -10.64 -6.76
CA LEU A 96 -7.00 -9.97 -5.86
C LEU A 96 -6.21 -9.46 -4.64
N PHE A 97 -6.13 -8.16 -4.49
CA PHE A 97 -5.50 -7.51 -3.33
C PHE A 97 -6.58 -6.96 -2.41
N ILE A 98 -6.65 -7.48 -1.20
CA ILE A 98 -7.63 -7.08 -0.20
C ILE A 98 -6.89 -6.25 0.86
N ASP A 99 -7.13 -4.93 0.87
CA ASP A 99 -6.53 -4.06 1.88
C ASP A 99 -7.36 -4.05 3.15
N GLU A 100 -6.67 -4.00 4.30
CA GLU A 100 -7.30 -4.10 5.63
C GLU A 100 -8.24 -5.30 5.76
N ALA A 101 -7.78 -6.48 5.30
CA ALA A 101 -8.58 -7.70 5.16
C ALA A 101 -9.26 -8.15 6.47
N TYR A 102 -8.68 -7.81 7.62
CA TYR A 102 -9.26 -8.06 8.95
C TYR A 102 -10.61 -7.34 9.18
N HIS A 103 -10.96 -6.38 8.35
CA HIS A 103 -12.27 -5.74 8.41
C HIS A 103 -13.37 -6.55 7.73
N ILE A 104 -13.05 -7.55 6.87
CA ILE A 104 -14.07 -8.30 6.13
C ILE A 104 -15.03 -8.98 7.09
N TYR A 105 -14.52 -9.61 8.15
CA TYR A 105 -15.28 -10.35 9.13
C TYR A 105 -15.02 -9.85 10.55
N ARG A 106 -16.08 -9.63 11.31
CA ARG A 106 -16.05 -9.19 12.70
C ARG A 106 -16.76 -10.21 13.56
N VAL A 107 -16.00 -11.02 14.28
CA VAL A 107 -16.53 -12.08 15.18
C VAL A 107 -17.49 -11.52 16.23
N ASP A 108 -17.23 -10.29 16.70
CA ASP A 108 -18.03 -9.66 17.75
C ASP A 108 -19.42 -9.15 17.27
N ASN A 109 -19.78 -9.37 16.00
CA ASN A 109 -21.04 -8.92 15.43
C ASN A 109 -21.81 -10.06 14.76
N GLU A 110 -22.78 -10.65 15.47
CA GLU A 110 -23.63 -11.73 14.96
C GLU A 110 -24.42 -11.39 13.68
N ARG A 111 -24.53 -10.10 13.33
CA ARG A 111 -25.19 -9.62 12.11
C ARG A 111 -24.17 -9.21 11.03
N ASP A 112 -22.93 -9.70 11.12
CA ASP A 112 -21.91 -9.38 10.12
C ASP A 112 -22.04 -10.27 8.88
N TYR A 113 -22.41 -9.67 7.78
CA TYR A 113 -22.47 -10.35 6.47
C TYR A 113 -21.10 -10.68 5.87
N GLY A 114 -20.01 -10.37 6.57
CA GLY A 114 -18.65 -10.64 6.13
C GLY A 114 -18.27 -12.12 6.15
N GLN A 115 -18.93 -12.94 6.98
CA GLN A 115 -18.69 -14.38 7.01
C GLN A 115 -18.94 -15.02 5.64
N GLU A 116 -20.04 -14.68 4.97
CA GLU A 116 -20.37 -15.18 3.63
C GLU A 116 -19.27 -14.82 2.61
N ALA A 117 -18.72 -13.59 2.67
CA ALA A 117 -17.62 -13.18 1.80
C ALA A 117 -16.34 -13.99 2.07
N VAL A 118 -16.01 -14.25 3.34
CA VAL A 118 -14.85 -15.06 3.73
C VAL A 118 -14.98 -16.49 3.25
N GLU A 119 -16.14 -17.13 3.42
CA GLU A 119 -16.40 -18.49 2.96
C GLU A 119 -16.25 -18.61 1.43
N MET A 120 -16.78 -17.64 0.67
CA MET A 120 -16.60 -17.57 -0.78
C MET A 120 -15.13 -17.39 -1.18
N LEU A 121 -14.38 -16.54 -0.47
CA LEU A 121 -12.95 -16.36 -0.69
C LEU A 121 -12.19 -17.67 -0.46
N LEU A 122 -12.45 -18.35 0.66
CA LEU A 122 -11.80 -19.64 0.99
C LEU A 122 -12.07 -20.70 -0.08
N GLN A 123 -13.32 -20.79 -0.56
CA GLN A 123 -13.69 -21.72 -1.61
C GLN A 123 -12.96 -21.42 -2.94
N VAL A 124 -12.88 -20.15 -3.34
CA VAL A 124 -12.21 -19.75 -4.58
C VAL A 124 -10.70 -19.91 -4.46
N MET A 125 -10.10 -19.60 -3.33
CA MET A 125 -8.67 -19.82 -3.08
C MET A 125 -8.28 -21.29 -3.23
N GLU A 126 -9.14 -22.23 -2.87
CA GLU A 126 -8.90 -23.66 -3.06
C GLU A 126 -9.12 -24.09 -4.52
N ASN A 127 -10.30 -23.78 -5.07
CA ASN A 127 -10.75 -24.31 -6.35
C ASN A 127 -10.11 -23.61 -7.56
N GLN A 128 -9.69 -22.36 -7.42
CA GLN A 128 -9.16 -21.51 -8.48
C GLN A 128 -7.70 -21.08 -8.27
N ARG A 129 -6.95 -21.85 -7.47
CA ARG A 129 -5.55 -21.54 -7.10
C ARG A 129 -4.58 -21.37 -8.30
N GLN A 130 -4.96 -21.92 -9.48
CA GLN A 130 -4.17 -21.79 -10.71
C GLN A 130 -4.49 -20.54 -11.52
N ASP A 131 -5.61 -19.87 -11.24
CA ASP A 131 -6.07 -18.73 -12.03
C ASP A 131 -6.23 -17.45 -11.23
N LEU A 132 -6.21 -17.54 -9.90
CA LEU A 132 -6.35 -16.40 -9.01
C LEU A 132 -5.32 -16.45 -7.88
N VAL A 133 -4.59 -15.37 -7.68
CA VAL A 133 -3.76 -15.17 -6.48
C VAL A 133 -4.42 -14.15 -5.58
N VAL A 134 -4.67 -14.52 -4.33
CA VAL A 134 -5.22 -13.62 -3.30
C VAL A 134 -4.08 -13.11 -2.43
N ILE A 135 -4.00 -11.80 -2.27
CA ILE A 135 -3.08 -11.12 -1.35
C ILE A 135 -3.91 -10.36 -0.33
N MET A 136 -3.87 -10.80 0.91
CA MET A 136 -4.52 -10.12 2.03
C MET A 136 -3.52 -9.20 2.72
N ALA A 137 -3.90 -7.95 2.96
CA ALA A 137 -3.00 -6.97 3.56
C ALA A 137 -3.63 -6.32 4.79
N GLY A 138 -2.78 -5.95 5.76
CA GLY A 138 -3.24 -5.26 6.97
C GLY A 138 -2.14 -5.01 7.98
N TYR A 139 -2.54 -4.53 9.17
CA TYR A 139 -1.64 -4.43 10.32
C TYR A 139 -1.34 -5.82 10.88
N LYS A 140 -0.11 -6.04 11.30
CA LYS A 140 0.33 -7.37 11.77
C LYS A 140 -0.58 -7.93 12.86
N LYS A 141 -0.79 -7.17 13.94
CA LYS A 141 -1.61 -7.60 15.09
C LYS A 141 -3.05 -7.96 14.69
N GLU A 142 -3.67 -7.14 13.84
CA GLU A 142 -5.04 -7.35 13.39
C GLU A 142 -5.14 -8.55 12.43
N MET A 143 -4.14 -8.73 11.57
CA MET A 143 -4.07 -9.89 10.68
C MET A 143 -3.84 -11.19 11.46
N ASP A 144 -2.94 -11.19 12.46
CA ASP A 144 -2.70 -12.36 13.32
C ASP A 144 -4.01 -12.79 14.03
N ARG A 145 -4.80 -11.81 14.53
CA ARG A 145 -6.14 -12.07 15.10
C ARG A 145 -7.10 -12.63 14.05
N PHE A 146 -7.19 -12.02 12.89
CA PHE A 146 -8.06 -12.45 11.80
C PHE A 146 -7.76 -13.89 11.36
N PHE A 147 -6.49 -14.28 11.28
CA PHE A 147 -6.08 -15.66 10.98
C PHE A 147 -6.47 -16.64 12.08
N SER A 148 -6.50 -16.20 13.34
CA SER A 148 -6.94 -17.04 14.46
C SER A 148 -8.46 -17.21 14.48
N ASP A 149 -9.19 -16.16 14.10
CA ASP A 149 -10.65 -16.11 14.15
C ASP A 149 -11.32 -16.80 12.96
N VAL A 150 -10.58 -17.03 11.83
CA VAL A 150 -11.11 -17.63 10.61
C VAL A 150 -10.46 -18.99 10.34
N PRO A 151 -11.15 -20.11 10.68
CA PRO A 151 -10.63 -21.44 10.42
C PRO A 151 -10.35 -21.69 8.93
N GLY A 152 -9.22 -22.34 8.63
CA GLY A 152 -8.86 -22.70 7.25
C GLY A 152 -8.18 -21.59 6.44
N LEU A 153 -8.12 -20.35 6.93
CA LEU A 153 -7.42 -19.27 6.24
C LEU A 153 -5.90 -19.49 6.25
N SER A 154 -5.35 -19.89 7.41
CA SER A 154 -3.92 -20.15 7.58
C SER A 154 -3.39 -21.27 6.68
N SER A 155 -4.21 -22.30 6.39
CA SER A 155 -3.80 -23.42 5.52
C SER A 155 -3.73 -23.05 4.04
N ARG A 156 -4.44 -21.98 3.62
CA ARG A 156 -4.49 -21.52 2.24
C ARG A 156 -3.51 -20.41 1.92
N ILE A 157 -3.01 -19.71 2.93
CA ILE A 157 -2.03 -18.63 2.76
C ILE A 157 -0.64 -19.12 3.15
N ALA A 158 0.13 -19.54 2.13
CA ALA A 158 1.46 -20.14 2.33
C ALA A 158 2.56 -19.10 2.61
N HIS A 159 2.35 -17.84 2.20
CA HIS A 159 3.42 -16.84 2.25
C HIS A 159 3.02 -15.63 3.10
N HIS A 160 3.69 -15.47 4.23
CA HIS A 160 3.58 -14.28 5.08
C HIS A 160 4.78 -13.38 4.84
N ILE A 161 4.53 -12.13 4.47
CA ILE A 161 5.55 -11.14 4.13
C ILE A 161 5.35 -9.90 4.98
N ASP A 162 6.31 -9.66 5.88
CA ASP A 162 6.33 -8.48 6.73
C ASP A 162 6.98 -7.30 6.00
N PHE A 163 6.33 -6.16 6.07
CA PHE A 163 6.77 -4.88 5.55
C PHE A 163 7.18 -3.97 6.72
N PRO A 164 8.46 -3.97 7.08
CA PRO A 164 8.95 -3.07 8.12
C PRO A 164 8.83 -1.61 7.69
N ASP A 165 8.84 -0.72 8.66
CA ASP A 165 8.95 0.71 8.38
C ASP A 165 10.27 1.01 7.68
N TYR A 166 10.26 2.01 6.80
CA TYR A 166 11.43 2.43 6.07
C TYR A 166 12.39 3.21 6.97
N SER A 167 13.67 3.01 6.79
CA SER A 167 14.72 3.88 7.32
C SER A 167 14.66 5.27 6.68
N ILE A 168 15.29 6.26 7.32
CA ILE A 168 15.39 7.63 6.78
C ILE A 168 16.00 7.60 5.37
N GLY A 169 17.07 6.85 5.17
CA GLY A 169 17.73 6.74 3.86
C GLY A 169 16.81 6.16 2.77
N GLU A 170 16.00 5.14 3.10
CA GLU A 170 15.01 4.59 2.18
C GLU A 170 13.88 5.58 1.88
N LEU A 171 13.44 6.35 2.87
CA LEU A 171 12.42 7.40 2.68
C LEU A 171 12.93 8.53 1.79
N VAL A 172 14.20 8.92 1.92
CA VAL A 172 14.84 9.90 1.03
C VAL A 172 14.91 9.37 -0.39
N GLN A 173 15.31 8.10 -0.58
CA GLN A 173 15.30 7.48 -1.91
C GLN A 173 13.88 7.44 -2.52
N ILE A 174 12.88 7.10 -1.72
CA ILE A 174 11.47 7.13 -2.15
C ILE A 174 11.05 8.55 -2.55
N ALA A 175 11.44 9.57 -1.78
CA ALA A 175 11.16 10.95 -2.09
C ALA A 175 11.81 11.38 -3.41
N THR A 176 13.08 11.06 -3.62
CA THR A 176 13.81 11.35 -4.87
C THR A 176 13.12 10.72 -6.08
N MET A 177 12.78 9.41 -6.00
CA MET A 177 12.05 8.74 -7.07
C MET A 177 10.68 9.38 -7.35
N MET A 178 9.94 9.84 -6.31
CA MET A 178 8.65 10.51 -6.50
C MET A 178 8.81 11.87 -7.17
N VAL A 179 9.83 12.63 -6.79
CA VAL A 179 10.16 13.94 -7.36
C VAL A 179 10.53 13.80 -8.84
N GLU A 180 11.44 12.88 -9.18
CA GLU A 180 11.89 12.60 -10.55
C GLU A 180 10.76 12.11 -11.46
N ARG A 181 9.91 11.19 -10.95
CA ARG A 181 8.73 10.70 -11.68
C ARG A 181 7.76 11.81 -12.09
N GLN A 182 7.69 12.87 -11.27
CA GLN A 182 6.87 14.05 -11.54
C GLN A 182 7.64 15.13 -12.33
N ARG A 183 8.86 14.83 -12.80
CA ARG A 183 9.77 15.74 -13.50
C ARG A 183 10.18 16.97 -12.70
N TYR A 184 10.21 16.83 -11.37
CA TYR A 184 10.83 17.77 -10.48
C TYR A 184 12.24 17.32 -10.10
N ARG A 185 12.98 18.19 -9.41
CA ARG A 185 14.26 17.88 -8.81
C ARG A 185 14.45 18.69 -7.52
N PHE A 186 15.21 18.18 -6.60
CA PHE A 186 15.67 18.94 -5.45
C PHE A 186 16.77 19.91 -5.85
N GLY A 187 16.72 21.16 -5.33
CA GLY A 187 17.83 22.11 -5.35
C GLY A 187 19.02 21.61 -4.50
N ALA A 188 20.13 22.34 -4.52
CA ALA A 188 21.41 21.92 -3.91
C ALA A 188 21.26 21.47 -2.45
N ASP A 189 20.55 22.25 -1.60
CA ASP A 189 20.37 21.97 -0.18
C ASP A 189 19.03 21.34 0.16
N ALA A 190 18.14 21.21 -0.81
CA ALA A 190 16.77 20.76 -0.59
C ALA A 190 16.71 19.27 -0.19
N GLY A 191 17.61 18.45 -0.72
CA GLY A 191 17.71 17.02 -0.34
C GLY A 191 18.02 16.86 1.14
N LYS A 192 19.01 17.60 1.66
CA LYS A 192 19.38 17.58 3.07
C LYS A 192 18.29 18.19 3.97
N ALA A 193 17.66 19.27 3.53
CA ALA A 193 16.51 19.85 4.23
C ALA A 193 15.34 18.86 4.33
N PHE A 194 15.10 18.07 3.27
CA PHE A 194 14.05 17.06 3.28
C PHE A 194 14.40 15.85 4.17
N GLU A 195 15.65 15.44 4.23
CA GLU A 195 16.13 14.42 5.17
C GLU A 195 15.92 14.86 6.63
N ASN A 196 16.29 16.08 6.98
CA ASN A 196 16.06 16.66 8.30
C ASN A 196 14.55 16.73 8.61
N TYR A 197 13.73 17.14 7.64
CA TYR A 197 12.28 17.13 7.78
C TYR A 197 11.76 15.72 8.11
N LEU A 198 12.23 14.70 7.40
CA LEU A 198 11.81 13.31 7.63
C LEU A 198 12.23 12.82 9.02
N ALA A 199 13.47 13.13 9.45
CA ALA A 199 13.95 12.76 10.78
C ALA A 199 13.03 13.30 11.89
N MET A 200 12.63 14.58 11.81
CA MET A 200 11.70 15.18 12.76
C MET A 200 10.27 14.63 12.60
N ARG A 201 9.82 14.40 11.38
CA ARG A 201 8.44 13.92 11.12
C ARG A 201 8.23 12.48 11.58
N MET A 202 9.26 11.65 11.54
CA MET A 202 9.21 10.24 12.02
C MET A 202 8.97 10.13 13.52
N THR A 203 9.40 11.12 14.31
CA THR A 203 9.17 11.14 15.77
C THR A 203 7.75 11.62 16.14
N GLN A 204 7.02 12.16 15.19
CA GLN A 204 5.67 12.67 15.42
C GLN A 204 4.59 11.59 15.21
N PRO A 205 3.43 11.70 15.89
CA PRO A 205 2.34 10.75 15.76
C PRO A 205 1.80 10.71 14.31
N ARG A 206 1.18 9.58 13.96
CA ARG A 206 0.56 9.34 12.67
C ARG A 206 1.53 9.42 11.49
N PHE A 207 2.80 9.09 11.71
CA PHE A 207 3.73 8.87 10.60
C PHE A 207 3.33 7.63 9.82
N ALA A 208 3.29 7.71 8.50
CA ALA A 208 2.80 6.67 7.62
C ALA A 208 3.74 6.47 6.41
N ASN A 209 5.03 6.29 6.68
CA ASN A 209 6.04 5.92 5.69
C ASN A 209 5.92 6.69 4.35
N GLY A 210 5.89 6.00 3.23
CA GLY A 210 5.80 6.61 1.89
C GLY A 210 4.54 7.47 1.67
N ARG A 211 3.44 7.25 2.42
CA ARG A 211 2.27 8.14 2.38
C ARG A 211 2.61 9.50 3.00
N SER A 212 3.35 9.52 4.12
CA SER A 212 3.84 10.77 4.72
C SER A 212 4.82 11.51 3.80
N VAL A 213 5.71 10.79 3.11
CA VAL A 213 6.60 11.37 2.09
C VAL A 213 5.80 12.04 0.97
N ARG A 214 4.82 11.36 0.40
CA ARG A 214 3.95 11.91 -0.65
C ARG A 214 3.26 13.19 -0.21
N ASN A 215 2.60 13.16 0.96
CA ASN A 215 1.92 14.31 1.51
C ASN A 215 2.87 15.49 1.79
N ALA A 216 4.11 15.20 2.19
CA ALA A 216 5.13 16.24 2.37
C ALA A 216 5.52 16.88 1.04
N LEU A 217 5.79 16.07 0.01
CA LEU A 217 6.14 16.57 -1.33
C LEU A 217 5.02 17.40 -1.95
N ASP A 218 3.75 17.01 -1.77
CA ASP A 218 2.61 17.80 -2.26
C ASP A 218 2.57 19.19 -1.59
N ARG A 219 2.87 19.28 -0.28
CA ARG A 219 2.97 20.56 0.42
C ARG A 219 4.18 21.38 -0.03
N VAL A 220 5.31 20.75 -0.29
CA VAL A 220 6.52 21.41 -0.82
C VAL A 220 6.22 22.03 -2.18
N ARG A 221 5.57 21.28 -3.07
CA ARG A 221 5.15 21.76 -4.40
C ARG A 221 4.19 22.96 -4.30
N MET A 222 3.25 22.90 -3.35
CA MET A 222 2.33 24.03 -3.12
C MET A 222 3.10 25.28 -2.71
N ARG A 223 4.09 25.18 -1.81
CA ARG A 223 4.93 26.31 -1.38
C ARG A 223 5.81 26.84 -2.51
N GLN A 224 6.41 25.93 -3.31
CA GLN A 224 7.11 26.33 -4.54
C GLN A 224 6.18 27.16 -5.46
N ALA A 225 4.96 26.69 -5.69
CA ALA A 225 4.01 27.38 -6.56
C ALA A 225 3.70 28.79 -6.03
N ILE A 226 3.46 28.94 -4.73
CA ILE A 226 3.24 30.25 -4.10
C ILE A 226 4.46 31.16 -4.29
N ARG A 227 5.66 30.67 -3.99
CA ARG A 227 6.91 31.41 -4.16
C ARG A 227 7.11 31.91 -5.59
N LEU A 228 6.87 31.03 -6.56
CA LEU A 228 7.01 31.37 -7.99
C LEU A 228 5.94 32.36 -8.44
N TYR A 229 4.70 32.21 -7.99
CA TYR A 229 3.62 33.14 -8.28
C TYR A 229 3.92 34.54 -7.76
N GLU A 230 4.38 34.66 -6.52
CA GLU A 230 4.80 35.95 -5.94
C GLU A 230 5.99 36.56 -6.70
N ALA A 231 6.96 35.74 -7.10
CA ALA A 231 8.12 36.23 -7.87
C ALA A 231 7.68 36.76 -9.25
N ALA A 232 6.77 36.07 -9.92
CA ALA A 232 6.20 36.49 -11.20
C ALA A 232 5.38 37.79 -11.06
N GLY A 233 4.60 37.92 -9.98
CA GLY A 233 3.84 39.13 -9.66
C GLY A 233 4.73 40.38 -9.40
N ARG A 234 5.99 40.13 -8.99
CA ARG A 234 7.02 41.20 -8.88
C ARG A 234 7.80 41.44 -10.17
N GLY A 235 7.33 40.91 -11.32
CA GLY A 235 7.97 41.10 -12.62
C GLY A 235 9.12 40.14 -12.95
N ARG A 236 9.43 39.16 -12.11
CA ARG A 236 10.47 38.18 -12.40
C ARG A 236 10.01 37.21 -13.50
N ARG A 237 10.78 37.09 -14.57
CA ARG A 237 10.54 36.07 -15.61
C ARG A 237 10.94 34.69 -15.08
N LEU A 238 10.00 33.75 -15.03
CA LEU A 238 10.26 32.38 -14.60
C LEU A 238 10.96 31.59 -15.71
N THR A 239 11.96 30.82 -15.32
CA THR A 239 12.70 29.91 -16.20
C THR A 239 12.19 28.48 -16.05
N LYS A 240 12.51 27.61 -17.04
CA LYS A 240 12.23 26.17 -16.93
C LYS A 240 12.88 25.56 -15.66
N LYS A 241 14.07 26.05 -15.28
CA LYS A 241 14.77 25.62 -14.07
C LYS A 241 13.95 25.96 -12.82
N ASP A 242 13.37 27.16 -12.72
CA ASP A 242 12.53 27.55 -11.57
C ASP A 242 11.32 26.62 -11.43
N LEU A 243 10.67 26.29 -12.55
CA LEU A 243 9.43 25.48 -12.57
C LEU A 243 9.64 24.02 -12.11
N VAL A 244 10.83 23.46 -12.26
CA VAL A 244 11.10 22.06 -11.94
C VAL A 244 11.91 21.88 -10.66
N THR A 245 12.43 22.95 -10.04
CA THR A 245 13.29 22.85 -8.86
C THR A 245 12.54 23.15 -7.57
N LEU A 246 12.60 22.21 -6.63
CA LEU A 246 12.13 22.38 -5.25
C LEU A 246 13.30 22.87 -4.41
N GLU A 247 13.19 24.06 -3.85
CA GLU A 247 14.27 24.66 -3.08
C GLU A 247 14.15 24.34 -1.60
N ALA A 248 15.25 24.49 -0.86
CA ALA A 248 15.27 24.22 0.59
C ALA A 248 14.24 25.07 1.35
N GLU A 249 14.03 26.34 0.96
CA GLU A 249 13.03 27.21 1.57
C GLU A 249 11.60 26.67 1.47
N ASP A 250 11.25 25.94 0.37
CA ASP A 250 9.94 25.32 0.19
C ASP A 250 9.69 24.21 1.21
N ILE A 251 10.77 23.59 1.72
CA ILE A 251 10.75 22.54 2.74
C ILE A 251 10.76 23.15 4.14
N LEU A 252 11.67 24.08 4.40
CA LEU A 252 11.91 24.69 5.72
C LEU A 252 10.71 25.49 6.24
N LYS A 253 9.84 26.02 5.37
CA LYS A 253 8.55 26.64 5.73
C LYS A 253 7.52 25.63 6.28
N SER A 254 7.92 24.39 6.61
CA SER A 254 7.02 23.40 7.20
C SER A 254 6.89 23.60 8.71
N ARG A 255 5.66 23.57 9.22
CA ARG A 255 5.37 23.58 10.65
C ARG A 255 6.05 22.48 11.46
N VAL A 256 6.62 21.47 10.82
CA VAL A 256 7.41 20.42 11.47
C VAL A 256 8.66 21.02 12.12
N PHE A 257 9.18 22.13 11.58
CA PHE A 257 10.35 22.84 12.12
C PHE A 257 9.99 23.84 13.21
N ASP A 258 8.71 24.22 13.38
CA ASP A 258 8.26 25.22 14.35
C ASP A 258 8.19 24.67 15.80
N GLY A 259 8.77 23.50 16.07
CA GLY A 259 8.92 22.91 17.42
C GLY A 259 7.60 22.78 18.18
N GLY A 260 6.81 21.74 17.91
CA GLY A 260 5.96 21.15 18.95
C GLY A 260 4.66 21.85 19.33
N ALA A 261 3.84 22.28 18.38
CA ALA A 261 2.45 22.67 18.65
C ALA A 261 1.43 21.67 18.05
N TYR A 262 1.63 20.38 18.29
CA TYR A 262 0.60 19.37 18.07
C TYR A 262 0.05 18.88 19.41
N GLY A 263 -0.77 19.72 20.10
CA GLY A 263 -1.33 19.28 21.37
C GLY A 263 -2.16 20.30 22.14
N SER A 264 -2.78 21.30 21.46
CA SER A 264 -3.80 22.11 22.16
C SER A 264 -4.66 22.87 21.17
N SER A 265 -5.74 22.26 20.69
CA SER A 265 -6.96 22.98 20.31
C SER A 265 -8.07 21.98 19.95
N SER A 266 -8.74 21.47 20.99
CA SER A 266 -10.18 21.18 20.92
C SER A 266 -10.76 21.31 22.32
N THR A 267 -10.75 22.51 22.86
CA THR A 267 -11.78 22.89 23.81
C THR A 267 -12.98 23.35 22.99
N ALA A 268 -13.97 22.49 22.89
CA ALA A 268 -15.31 22.88 22.46
C ALA A 268 -15.85 23.94 23.41
N PRO A 269 -16.55 24.99 22.93
CA PRO A 269 -17.24 25.90 23.83
C PRO A 269 -18.42 25.19 24.43
N THR A 270 -18.42 25.07 25.76
CA THR A 270 -19.59 24.73 26.57
C THR A 270 -20.65 25.80 26.32
N SER A 271 -21.70 25.45 25.61
CA SER A 271 -22.92 26.28 25.57
C SER A 271 -23.66 26.11 26.87
N ALA A 272 -23.60 27.12 27.71
CA ALA A 272 -24.60 27.34 28.77
C ALA A 272 -25.82 28.01 28.13
N LYS A 273 -26.93 27.39 28.23
CA LYS A 273 -28.28 27.73 28.62
C LYS A 273 -29.28 26.77 27.97
#